data_43e87564e35ed266a6bca5aff85200f7
#
_entry.id   43e87564e35ed266a6bca5aff85200f7
#
_cell.length_a   1.000
_cell.length_b   1.000
_cell.length_c   1.000
_cell.angle_alpha   90.00
_cell.angle_beta   90.00
_cell.angle_gamma   90.00
#
_symmetry.space_group_name_H-M   'P 1'
#
loop_
_entity.id
_entity.type
_entity.pdbx_description
1 polymer ?
#
loop_
_entity_poly.entity_id
_entity_poly.type
_entity_poly.pdbx_seq_one_letter_code
_entity_poly.pdbx_strand_id
1 'polypeptide(L)'
;MSIEAVLENVDQNLDASLDRLFDLMRIKSISTDPAYKADCQSCGEWLVNELNGIGFDASLRMTPGHPMVVAHDKNATSGPHVLFYGHYDVQPVDPLDLWDSDPFAPQIITMEDGSKRITGRGSADDKGQLMTFVEACRAYKAVTGALPCSVTIFFEGEEESGSPSLDGFLESSGDELKADIALVCDTNMWDRDTPAITTTLRGMLGEEITIKAADMDLHSGYFGGPAINPIRVLSDILSKLRDDCLLYTSPSPRDS
;
A
#
# COMPACT_ATOMS: atom_id res chain seq x y z
N MET A 1 16.45 -21.69 19.76
CA MET A 1 17.05 -21.53 18.43
C MET A 1 17.37 -20.07 18.24
N SER A 2 18.42 -19.71 17.53
CA SER A 2 18.88 -18.33 17.39
C SER A 2 18.29 -17.67 16.16
N ILE A 3 18.25 -16.35 16.12
CA ILE A 3 17.79 -15.56 14.97
C ILE A 3 18.66 -15.83 13.74
N GLU A 4 19.96 -16.13 13.94
CA GLU A 4 20.90 -16.43 12.88
C GLU A 4 20.44 -17.60 12.01
N ALA A 5 19.87 -18.66 12.62
CA ALA A 5 19.34 -19.81 11.86
C ALA A 5 18.12 -19.44 11.00
N VAL A 6 17.32 -18.47 11.44
CA VAL A 6 16.18 -17.95 10.65
C VAL A 6 16.70 -17.10 9.48
N LEU A 7 17.69 -16.24 9.72
CA LEU A 7 18.32 -15.43 8.67
C LEU A 7 19.01 -16.31 7.63
N GLU A 8 19.73 -17.36 8.07
CA GLU A 8 20.32 -18.33 7.14
C GLU A 8 19.25 -19.05 6.29
N ASN A 9 18.11 -19.38 6.88
CA ASN A 9 16.98 -19.96 6.12
C ASN A 9 16.43 -18.99 5.09
N VAL A 10 16.31 -17.70 5.42
CA VAL A 10 15.89 -16.65 4.46
C VAL A 10 16.86 -16.58 3.28
N ASP A 11 18.17 -16.53 3.56
CA ASP A 11 19.20 -16.45 2.51
C ASP A 11 19.19 -17.68 1.60
N GLN A 12 19.06 -18.87 2.18
CA GLN A 12 19.01 -20.14 1.43
C GLN A 12 17.77 -20.29 0.56
N ASN A 13 16.66 -19.62 0.91
CA ASN A 13 15.39 -19.71 0.21
C ASN A 13 15.03 -18.43 -0.57
N LEU A 14 15.98 -17.50 -0.75
CA LEU A 14 15.73 -16.20 -1.37
C LEU A 14 15.12 -16.33 -2.77
N ASP A 15 15.63 -17.22 -3.62
CA ASP A 15 15.11 -17.41 -4.97
C ASP A 15 13.64 -17.86 -4.95
N ALA A 16 13.27 -18.79 -4.06
CA ALA A 16 11.89 -19.25 -3.91
C ALA A 16 10.97 -18.14 -3.34
N SER A 17 11.50 -17.27 -2.48
CA SER A 17 10.77 -16.10 -1.96
C SER A 17 10.52 -15.08 -3.06
N LEU A 18 11.51 -14.84 -3.92
CA LEU A 18 11.38 -13.96 -5.09
C LEU A 18 10.38 -14.53 -6.12
N ASP A 19 10.38 -15.83 -6.35
CA ASP A 19 9.39 -16.46 -7.25
C ASP A 19 7.96 -16.22 -6.76
N ARG A 20 7.70 -16.38 -5.44
CA ARG A 20 6.37 -16.10 -4.85
C ARG A 20 6.00 -14.61 -4.95
N LEU A 21 6.95 -13.71 -4.69
CA LEU A 21 6.72 -12.28 -4.90
C LEU A 21 6.34 -12.00 -6.36
N PHE A 22 7.05 -12.59 -7.32
CA PHE A 22 6.78 -12.38 -8.75
C PHE A 22 5.42 -12.98 -9.15
N ASP A 23 5.02 -14.10 -8.58
CA ASP A 23 3.68 -14.65 -8.82
C ASP A 23 2.59 -13.70 -8.31
N LEU A 24 2.76 -13.11 -7.13
CA LEU A 24 1.85 -12.09 -6.59
C LEU A 24 1.83 -10.83 -7.46
N MET A 25 3.01 -10.36 -7.92
CA MET A 25 3.11 -9.16 -8.75
C MET A 25 2.49 -9.31 -10.15
N ARG A 26 2.43 -10.54 -10.70
CA ARG A 26 1.76 -10.82 -11.98
C ARG A 26 0.25 -10.65 -11.92
N ILE A 27 -0.36 -10.71 -10.74
CA ILE A 27 -1.80 -10.50 -10.56
C ILE A 27 -2.08 -8.99 -10.63
N LYS A 28 -2.91 -8.58 -11.60
CA LYS A 28 -3.20 -7.17 -11.90
C LYS A 28 -4.25 -6.58 -10.97
N SER A 29 -3.98 -6.53 -9.67
CA SER A 29 -4.93 -6.08 -8.65
C SER A 29 -5.11 -4.56 -8.62
N ILE A 30 -5.48 -3.94 -9.75
CA ILE A 30 -5.74 -2.50 -9.88
C ILE A 30 -7.11 -2.20 -9.29
N SER A 31 -7.17 -1.62 -8.08
CA SER A 31 -8.42 -1.40 -7.35
C SER A 31 -9.31 -0.29 -7.92
N THR A 32 -8.69 0.70 -8.58
CA THR A 32 -9.37 1.89 -9.11
C THR A 32 -10.14 1.62 -10.40
N ASP A 33 -9.91 0.49 -11.08
CA ASP A 33 -10.56 0.16 -12.35
C ASP A 33 -11.44 -1.10 -12.19
N PRO A 34 -12.78 -0.99 -12.39
CA PRO A 34 -13.71 -2.11 -12.28
C PRO A 34 -13.38 -3.31 -13.20
N ALA A 35 -12.62 -3.10 -14.28
CA ALA A 35 -12.20 -4.18 -15.18
C ALA A 35 -11.31 -5.20 -14.46
N TYR A 36 -10.59 -4.81 -13.43
CA TYR A 36 -9.68 -5.66 -12.65
C TYR A 36 -10.28 -6.20 -11.34
N LYS A 37 -11.61 -6.07 -11.15
CA LYS A 37 -12.28 -6.56 -9.92
C LYS A 37 -12.00 -8.04 -9.66
N ALA A 38 -12.01 -8.87 -10.70
CA ALA A 38 -11.73 -10.30 -10.57
C ALA A 38 -10.25 -10.57 -10.22
N ASP A 39 -9.34 -9.75 -10.73
CA ASP A 39 -7.92 -9.86 -10.40
C ASP A 39 -7.65 -9.47 -8.94
N CYS A 40 -8.31 -8.42 -8.43
CA CYS A 40 -8.23 -8.06 -6.99
C CYS A 40 -8.71 -9.22 -6.11
N GLN A 41 -9.84 -9.86 -6.45
CA GLN A 41 -10.30 -11.04 -5.72
C GLN A 41 -9.30 -12.19 -5.80
N SER A 42 -8.79 -12.50 -6.99
CA SER A 42 -7.80 -13.57 -7.20
C SER A 42 -6.51 -13.30 -6.42
N CYS A 43 -6.11 -12.03 -6.28
CA CYS A 43 -4.95 -11.63 -5.48
C CYS A 43 -5.16 -11.94 -3.99
N GLY A 44 -6.32 -11.57 -3.44
CA GLY A 44 -6.69 -11.93 -2.08
C GLY A 44 -6.77 -13.44 -1.84
N GLU A 45 -7.34 -14.19 -2.79
CA GLU A 45 -7.40 -15.66 -2.73
C GLU A 45 -6.00 -16.29 -2.77
N TRP A 46 -5.09 -15.77 -3.58
CA TRP A 46 -3.70 -16.20 -3.63
C TRP A 46 -3.02 -16.01 -2.27
N LEU A 47 -3.18 -14.83 -1.66
CA LEU A 47 -2.63 -14.53 -0.32
C LEU A 47 -3.20 -15.44 0.76
N VAL A 48 -4.50 -15.72 0.74
CA VAL A 48 -5.13 -16.69 1.66
C VAL A 48 -4.50 -18.06 1.52
N ASN A 49 -4.27 -18.53 0.29
CA ASN A 49 -3.64 -19.83 0.05
C ASN A 49 -2.19 -19.87 0.55
N GLU A 50 -1.40 -18.83 0.31
CA GLU A 50 -0.03 -18.73 0.80
C GLU A 50 0.03 -18.74 2.33
N LEU A 51 -0.82 -17.96 2.98
CA LEU A 51 -0.87 -17.87 4.44
C LEU A 51 -1.33 -19.19 5.09
N ASN A 52 -2.35 -19.83 4.53
CA ASN A 52 -2.75 -21.18 4.97
C ASN A 52 -1.64 -22.21 4.75
N GLY A 53 -0.89 -22.10 3.65
CA GLY A 53 0.26 -22.97 3.34
C GLY A 53 1.39 -22.91 4.37
N ILE A 54 1.53 -21.80 5.09
CA ILE A 54 2.49 -21.64 6.19
C ILE A 54 1.83 -21.79 7.57
N GLY A 55 0.57 -22.23 7.62
CA GLY A 55 -0.13 -22.61 8.85
C GLY A 55 -0.74 -21.44 9.62
N PHE A 56 -1.13 -20.36 8.95
CA PHE A 56 -2.09 -19.41 9.48
C PHE A 56 -3.51 -19.95 9.28
N ASP A 57 -4.45 -19.42 10.06
CA ASP A 57 -5.89 -19.53 9.81
C ASP A 57 -6.31 -18.28 9.02
N ALA A 58 -6.22 -18.40 7.69
CA ALA A 58 -6.45 -17.30 6.77
C ALA A 58 -7.79 -17.42 6.04
N SER A 59 -8.46 -16.30 5.84
CA SER A 59 -9.73 -16.24 5.14
C SER A 59 -9.91 -14.93 4.39
N LEU A 60 -10.64 -15.00 3.26
CA LEU A 60 -11.07 -13.86 2.49
C LEU A 60 -12.37 -13.30 3.08
N ARG A 61 -12.41 -12.01 3.35
CA ARG A 61 -13.56 -11.29 3.89
C ARG A 61 -14.12 -10.38 2.80
N MET A 62 -15.30 -10.73 2.31
CA MET A 62 -15.95 -9.93 1.27
C MET A 62 -16.43 -8.59 1.82
N THR A 63 -16.22 -7.52 1.05
CA THR A 63 -16.67 -6.16 1.31
C THR A 63 -17.58 -5.68 0.16
N PRO A 64 -18.23 -4.52 0.26
CA PRO A 64 -18.90 -3.90 -0.87
C PRO A 64 -17.99 -3.61 -2.07
N GLY A 65 -16.72 -3.31 -1.81
CA GLY A 65 -15.68 -3.08 -2.82
C GLY A 65 -14.81 -4.32 -3.09
N HIS A 66 -13.52 -4.23 -2.75
CA HIS A 66 -12.59 -5.35 -2.87
C HIS A 66 -12.42 -6.09 -1.53
N PRO A 67 -12.18 -7.40 -1.55
CA PRO A 67 -12.14 -8.19 -0.31
C PRO A 67 -10.92 -7.85 0.56
N MET A 68 -11.05 -8.11 1.86
CA MET A 68 -9.97 -8.07 2.84
C MET A 68 -9.44 -9.48 3.12
N VAL A 69 -8.17 -9.62 3.43
CA VAL A 69 -7.56 -10.87 3.89
C VAL A 69 -7.27 -10.76 5.38
N VAL A 70 -7.81 -11.67 6.17
CA VAL A 70 -7.51 -11.77 7.61
C VAL A 70 -6.92 -13.14 7.88
N ALA A 71 -5.79 -13.16 8.60
CA ALA A 71 -5.13 -14.40 8.95
C ALA A 71 -4.58 -14.35 10.39
N HIS A 72 -4.71 -15.47 11.10
CA HIS A 72 -4.29 -15.58 12.49
C HIS A 72 -3.29 -16.69 12.71
N ASP A 73 -2.24 -16.43 13.48
CA ASP A 73 -1.45 -17.41 14.18
C ASP A 73 -1.39 -17.03 15.67
N LYS A 74 -2.25 -17.66 16.46
CA LYS A 74 -2.39 -17.40 17.90
C LYS A 74 -1.78 -18.53 18.76
N ASN A 75 -0.82 -19.27 18.20
CA ASN A 75 -0.22 -20.43 18.86
C ASN A 75 0.93 -20.05 19.82
N ALA A 76 1.41 -18.80 19.79
CA ALA A 76 2.43 -18.35 20.71
C ALA A 76 1.91 -18.29 22.14
N THR A 77 2.74 -18.75 23.08
CA THR A 77 2.40 -18.79 24.51
C THR A 77 2.97 -17.60 25.29
N SER A 78 3.72 -16.72 24.63
CA SER A 78 4.38 -15.55 25.22
C SER A 78 4.63 -14.48 24.16
N GLY A 79 4.98 -13.28 24.61
CA GLY A 79 5.22 -12.13 23.74
C GLY A 79 3.95 -11.31 23.46
N PRO A 80 4.10 -10.18 22.78
CA PRO A 80 2.98 -9.33 22.39
C PRO A 80 2.18 -9.99 21.26
N HIS A 81 0.93 -9.59 21.12
CA HIS A 81 0.17 -9.85 19.89
C HIS A 81 0.47 -8.75 18.88
N VAL A 82 0.92 -9.13 17.70
CA VAL A 82 1.27 -8.22 16.60
C VAL A 82 0.20 -8.29 15.53
N LEU A 83 -0.34 -7.13 15.14
CA LEU A 83 -1.10 -6.95 13.91
C LEU A 83 -0.15 -6.45 12.83
N PHE A 84 -0.06 -7.15 11.72
CA PHE A 84 0.63 -6.69 10.53
C PHE A 84 -0.39 -6.24 9.49
N TYR A 85 -0.25 -5.00 9.02
CA TYR A 85 -1.06 -4.40 7.97
C TYR A 85 -0.24 -4.17 6.71
N GLY A 86 -0.87 -4.38 5.56
CA GLY A 86 -0.40 -4.02 4.24
C GLY A 86 -1.56 -4.01 3.25
N HIS A 87 -1.30 -3.59 2.00
CA HIS A 87 -2.29 -3.66 0.94
C HIS A 87 -1.77 -4.45 -0.27
N TYR A 88 -2.68 -5.12 -0.95
CA TYR A 88 -2.34 -5.94 -2.10
C TYR A 88 -2.81 -5.37 -3.44
N ASP A 89 -3.61 -4.32 -3.40
CA ASP A 89 -3.98 -3.59 -4.60
C ASP A 89 -2.86 -2.66 -5.07
N VAL A 90 -2.97 -2.19 -6.28
CA VAL A 90 -1.94 -1.38 -6.92
C VAL A 90 -2.57 -0.29 -7.78
N GLN A 91 -1.82 0.79 -8.00
CA GLN A 91 -2.18 1.87 -8.92
C GLN A 91 -2.22 1.39 -10.38
N PRO A 92 -3.01 2.06 -11.25
CA PRO A 92 -2.93 1.90 -12.69
C PRO A 92 -1.51 2.08 -13.23
N VAL A 93 -1.28 1.54 -14.41
CA VAL A 93 0.05 1.54 -15.07
C VAL A 93 0.16 2.54 -16.22
N ASP A 94 -0.86 3.35 -16.42
CA ASP A 94 -0.86 4.36 -17.48
C ASP A 94 0.05 5.56 -17.11
N PRO A 95 0.76 6.12 -18.12
CA PRO A 95 0.83 5.66 -19.50
C PRO A 95 1.85 4.53 -19.68
N LEU A 96 1.46 3.47 -20.40
CA LEU A 96 2.28 2.26 -20.60
C LEU A 96 3.59 2.51 -21.38
N ASP A 97 3.62 3.52 -22.23
CA ASP A 97 4.79 3.90 -23.01
C ASP A 97 5.95 4.51 -22.20
N LEU A 98 5.73 4.82 -20.93
CA LEU A 98 6.76 5.25 -20.00
C LEU A 98 7.43 4.10 -19.23
N TRP A 99 6.95 2.88 -19.38
CA TRP A 99 7.58 1.72 -18.76
C TRP A 99 8.65 1.12 -19.65
N ASP A 100 9.83 0.83 -19.08
CA ASP A 100 10.92 0.15 -19.78
C ASP A 100 10.62 -1.32 -20.07
N SER A 101 9.67 -1.93 -19.35
CA SER A 101 9.22 -3.31 -19.50
C SER A 101 7.76 -3.43 -19.09
N ASP A 102 7.11 -4.57 -19.41
CA ASP A 102 5.74 -4.83 -18.96
C ASP A 102 5.66 -4.74 -17.43
N PRO A 103 4.84 -3.81 -16.86
CA PRO A 103 4.74 -3.60 -15.42
C PRO A 103 4.27 -4.83 -14.64
N PHE A 104 3.60 -5.79 -15.27
CA PHE A 104 3.15 -7.05 -14.65
C PHE A 104 4.00 -8.27 -15.03
N ALA A 105 5.14 -8.04 -15.70
CA ALA A 105 6.18 -9.04 -15.91
C ALA A 105 7.43 -8.71 -15.05
N PRO A 106 7.36 -8.91 -13.70
CA PRO A 106 8.44 -8.52 -12.80
C PRO A 106 9.76 -9.20 -13.16
N GLN A 107 10.85 -8.48 -13.00
CA GLN A 107 12.19 -8.96 -13.31
C GLN A 107 13.23 -8.35 -12.38
N ILE A 108 14.37 -9.02 -12.25
CA ILE A 108 15.54 -8.51 -11.57
C ILE A 108 16.47 -7.90 -12.60
N ILE A 109 16.78 -6.61 -12.47
CA ILE A 109 17.79 -5.93 -13.28
C ILE A 109 19.05 -5.68 -12.46
N THR A 110 20.20 -5.75 -13.13
CA THR A 110 21.48 -5.38 -12.53
C THR A 110 21.81 -3.94 -12.91
N MET A 111 22.01 -3.10 -11.91
CA MET A 111 22.35 -1.70 -12.08
C MET A 111 23.84 -1.53 -12.42
N GLU A 112 24.24 -0.34 -12.86
CA GLU A 112 25.64 -0.03 -13.22
C GLU A 112 26.63 -0.23 -12.05
N ASP A 113 26.17 -0.03 -10.82
CA ASP A 113 26.95 -0.25 -9.60
C ASP A 113 27.03 -1.72 -9.16
N GLY A 114 26.46 -2.64 -9.96
CA GLY A 114 26.37 -4.06 -9.67
C GLY A 114 25.24 -4.47 -8.72
N SER A 115 24.48 -3.51 -8.19
CA SER A 115 23.32 -3.82 -7.36
C SER A 115 22.17 -4.43 -8.17
N LYS A 116 21.30 -5.16 -7.50
CA LYS A 116 20.10 -5.73 -8.10
C LYS A 116 18.87 -4.91 -7.71
N ARG A 117 17.95 -4.72 -8.65
CA ARG A 117 16.66 -4.08 -8.44
C ARG A 117 15.56 -4.97 -9.01
N ILE A 118 14.49 -5.14 -8.25
CA ILE A 118 13.23 -5.71 -8.75
C ILE A 118 12.46 -4.58 -9.43
N THR A 119 11.96 -4.83 -10.65
CA THR A 119 11.10 -3.90 -11.38
C THR A 119 9.74 -4.55 -11.63
N GLY A 120 8.69 -3.72 -11.58
CA GLY A 120 7.30 -4.12 -11.80
C GLY A 120 6.36 -3.35 -10.89
N ARG A 121 5.08 -3.28 -11.25
CA ARG A 121 4.05 -2.64 -10.45
C ARG A 121 3.86 -3.38 -9.12
N GLY A 122 3.80 -2.65 -7.99
CA GLY A 122 3.66 -3.21 -6.66
C GLY A 122 4.96 -3.73 -6.02
N SER A 123 6.12 -3.61 -6.70
CA SER A 123 7.40 -4.07 -6.13
C SER A 123 7.84 -3.30 -4.88
N ALA A 124 7.44 -2.03 -4.76
CA ALA A 124 7.79 -1.13 -3.66
C ALA A 124 6.58 -0.45 -3.01
N ASP A 125 5.36 -0.87 -3.42
CA ASP A 125 4.09 -0.31 -2.98
C ASP A 125 2.94 -1.27 -3.36
N ASP A 126 2.45 -2.16 -2.49
CA ASP A 126 3.00 -2.57 -1.18
C ASP A 126 3.28 -4.10 -1.18
N LYS A 127 3.11 -4.77 -2.37
CA LYS A 127 3.31 -6.24 -2.50
C LYS A 127 4.71 -6.69 -2.07
N GLY A 128 5.73 -5.85 -2.32
CA GLY A 128 7.09 -6.12 -1.87
C GLY A 128 7.20 -6.16 -0.36
N GLN A 129 6.67 -5.14 0.31
CA GLN A 129 6.75 -5.00 1.77
C GLN A 129 5.93 -6.10 2.46
N LEU A 130 4.67 -6.33 2.02
CA LEU A 130 3.85 -7.37 2.63
C LEU A 130 4.49 -8.77 2.48
N MET A 131 5.14 -9.07 1.36
CA MET A 131 5.82 -10.35 1.16
C MET A 131 7.06 -10.49 2.04
N THR A 132 7.77 -9.43 2.39
CA THR A 132 8.89 -9.53 3.33
C THR A 132 8.45 -10.06 4.69
N PHE A 133 7.28 -9.63 5.18
CA PHE A 133 6.74 -10.12 6.45
C PHE A 133 6.24 -11.57 6.34
N VAL A 134 5.54 -11.90 5.24
CA VAL A 134 5.06 -13.26 4.99
C VAL A 134 6.23 -14.26 4.94
N GLU A 135 7.31 -13.91 4.24
CA GLU A 135 8.49 -14.76 4.14
C GLU A 135 9.28 -14.84 5.46
N ALA A 136 9.31 -13.78 6.26
CA ALA A 136 9.85 -13.85 7.61
C ALA A 136 9.06 -14.83 8.48
N CYS A 137 7.73 -14.80 8.44
CA CYS A 137 6.88 -15.77 9.13
C CYS A 137 7.13 -17.20 8.64
N ARG A 138 7.26 -17.40 7.32
CA ARG A 138 7.60 -18.69 6.71
C ARG A 138 8.92 -19.24 7.24
N ALA A 139 9.98 -18.41 7.24
CA ALA A 139 11.29 -18.81 7.73
C ALA A 139 11.28 -19.16 9.23
N TYR A 140 10.63 -18.35 10.05
CA TYR A 140 10.47 -18.65 11.47
C TYR A 140 9.79 -19.99 11.69
N LYS A 141 8.64 -20.22 11.06
CA LYS A 141 7.89 -21.50 11.22
C LYS A 141 8.67 -22.69 10.68
N ALA A 142 9.41 -22.54 9.58
CA ALA A 142 10.25 -23.59 9.03
C ALA A 142 11.38 -24.01 9.99
N VAL A 143 12.02 -23.04 10.65
CA VAL A 143 13.18 -23.30 11.53
C VAL A 143 12.77 -23.66 12.95
N THR A 144 11.74 -23.01 13.49
CA THR A 144 11.39 -23.11 14.91
C THR A 144 10.08 -23.87 15.16
N GLY A 145 9.30 -24.12 14.13
CA GLY A 145 7.98 -24.74 14.22
C GLY A 145 6.84 -23.79 14.62
N ALA A 146 7.14 -22.57 15.07
CA ALA A 146 6.17 -21.59 15.54
C ALA A 146 6.69 -20.17 15.37
N LEU A 147 5.82 -19.18 15.42
CA LEU A 147 6.20 -17.76 15.53
C LEU A 147 6.59 -17.40 16.97
N PRO A 148 7.47 -16.41 17.16
CA PRO A 148 7.93 -15.98 18.50
C PRO A 148 6.85 -15.25 19.30
N CYS A 149 5.78 -14.80 18.65
CA CYS A 149 4.64 -14.10 19.24
C CYS A 149 3.37 -14.39 18.44
N SER A 150 2.21 -14.09 18.99
CA SER A 150 0.95 -14.17 18.24
C SER A 150 0.92 -13.12 17.14
N VAL A 151 0.47 -13.50 15.96
CA VAL A 151 0.40 -12.63 14.80
C VAL A 151 -1.00 -12.68 14.18
N THR A 152 -1.55 -11.50 13.93
CA THR A 152 -2.70 -11.31 13.04
C THR A 152 -2.21 -10.55 11.82
N ILE A 153 -2.55 -11.01 10.64
CA ILE A 153 -2.29 -10.33 9.36
C ILE A 153 -3.61 -9.77 8.86
N PHE A 154 -3.59 -8.53 8.44
CA PHE A 154 -4.69 -7.83 7.78
C PHE A 154 -4.19 -7.17 6.51
N PHE A 155 -4.66 -7.67 5.36
CA PHE A 155 -4.37 -7.05 4.07
C PHE A 155 -5.65 -6.53 3.45
N GLU A 156 -5.61 -5.27 2.97
CA GLU A 156 -6.70 -4.69 2.22
C GLU A 156 -6.45 -4.64 0.72
N GLY A 157 -7.51 -4.50 -0.05
CA GLY A 157 -7.48 -4.44 -1.51
C GLY A 157 -8.02 -3.13 -2.08
N GLU A 158 -8.05 -2.05 -1.29
CA GLU A 158 -8.64 -0.75 -1.65
C GLU A 158 -7.82 0.46 -1.18
N GLU A 159 -6.58 0.28 -0.73
CA GLU A 159 -5.74 1.38 -0.23
C GLU A 159 -5.58 2.45 -1.30
N GLU A 160 -5.23 2.04 -2.50
CA GLU A 160 -4.97 2.88 -3.67
C GLU A 160 -6.23 3.54 -4.26
N SER A 161 -7.41 3.16 -3.77
CA SER A 161 -8.70 3.79 -4.08
C SER A 161 -9.31 4.53 -2.88
N GLY A 162 -8.54 4.72 -1.80
CA GLY A 162 -8.94 5.47 -0.61
C GLY A 162 -9.71 4.66 0.43
N SER A 163 -9.56 3.34 0.42
CA SER A 163 -10.08 2.41 1.45
C SER A 163 -11.58 2.56 1.76
N PRO A 164 -12.48 2.65 0.77
CA PRO A 164 -13.89 2.97 1.02
C PRO A 164 -14.62 1.92 1.89
N SER A 165 -14.15 0.68 1.94
CA SER A 165 -14.75 -0.38 2.76
C SER A 165 -14.10 -0.55 4.13
N LEU A 166 -12.97 0.12 4.42
CA LEU A 166 -12.17 -0.10 5.61
C LEU A 166 -12.92 0.28 6.89
N ASP A 167 -13.52 1.46 6.95
CA ASP A 167 -14.23 1.92 8.15
C ASP A 167 -15.36 0.96 8.53
N GLY A 168 -16.20 0.57 7.56
CA GLY A 168 -17.29 -0.37 7.81
C GLY A 168 -16.80 -1.78 8.19
N PHE A 169 -15.65 -2.19 7.65
CA PHE A 169 -15.01 -3.45 8.04
C PHE A 169 -14.50 -3.39 9.49
N LEU A 170 -13.84 -2.31 9.88
CA LEU A 170 -13.34 -2.12 11.25
C LEU A 170 -14.47 -2.00 12.27
N GLU A 171 -15.58 -1.34 11.93
CA GLU A 171 -16.77 -1.29 12.78
C GLU A 171 -17.37 -2.67 13.05
N SER A 172 -17.39 -3.55 12.06
CA SER A 172 -17.99 -4.89 12.17
C SER A 172 -17.03 -5.97 12.68
N SER A 173 -15.74 -5.83 12.43
CA SER A 173 -14.73 -6.88 12.63
C SER A 173 -13.49 -6.40 13.40
N GLY A 174 -13.44 -5.14 13.83
CA GLY A 174 -12.27 -4.56 14.49
C GLY A 174 -11.86 -5.26 15.77
N ASP A 175 -12.80 -5.90 16.49
CA ASP A 175 -12.46 -6.69 17.69
C ASP A 175 -11.55 -7.90 17.37
N GLU A 176 -11.69 -8.48 16.17
CA GLU A 176 -10.85 -9.58 15.68
C GLU A 176 -9.41 -9.15 15.44
N LEU A 177 -9.21 -7.86 15.08
CA LEU A 177 -7.92 -7.28 14.74
C LEU A 177 -7.18 -6.64 15.91
N LYS A 178 -7.77 -6.62 17.12
CA LYS A 178 -7.12 -6.05 18.30
C LYS A 178 -5.80 -6.74 18.60
N ALA A 179 -4.75 -5.94 18.77
CA ALA A 179 -3.40 -6.38 19.05
C ALA A 179 -2.68 -5.38 19.97
N ASP A 180 -1.54 -5.78 20.55
CA ASP A 180 -0.73 -4.91 21.40
C ASP A 180 0.10 -3.94 20.56
N ILE A 181 0.50 -4.36 19.35
CA ILE A 181 1.34 -3.60 18.42
C ILE A 181 0.77 -3.75 17.01
N ALA A 182 0.62 -2.63 16.30
CA ALA A 182 0.33 -2.62 14.88
C ALA A 182 1.59 -2.23 14.08
N LEU A 183 1.96 -3.06 13.12
CA LEU A 183 3.02 -2.81 12.14
C LEU A 183 2.37 -2.48 10.81
N VAL A 184 2.50 -1.22 10.38
CA VAL A 184 2.06 -0.74 9.07
C VAL A 184 3.32 -0.59 8.22
N CYS A 185 3.54 -1.49 7.29
CA CYS A 185 4.82 -1.59 6.56
C CYS A 185 4.79 -0.99 5.15
N ASP A 186 3.77 -0.22 4.82
CA ASP A 186 3.73 0.62 3.63
C ASP A 186 4.66 1.83 3.81
N THR A 187 5.95 1.54 3.92
CA THR A 187 7.01 2.49 4.25
C THR A 187 8.31 2.10 3.56
N ASN A 188 9.28 3.02 3.58
CA ASN A 188 10.61 2.80 3.04
C ASN A 188 11.67 2.79 4.13
N MET A 189 12.85 2.24 3.81
CA MET A 189 14.06 2.45 4.59
C MET A 189 14.50 3.92 4.48
N TRP A 190 15.30 4.40 5.46
CA TRP A 190 15.88 5.75 5.41
C TRP A 190 16.75 5.96 4.16
N ASP A 191 17.59 5.00 3.90
CA ASP A 191 18.38 4.84 2.68
C ASP A 191 18.62 3.35 2.42
N ARG A 192 19.38 3.01 1.40
CA ARG A 192 19.64 1.64 0.98
C ARG A 192 20.19 0.72 2.08
N ASP A 193 21.02 1.27 2.96
CA ASP A 193 21.81 0.51 3.94
C ASP A 193 21.34 0.78 5.39
N THR A 194 20.41 1.73 5.57
CA THR A 194 19.95 2.16 6.90
C THR A 194 18.47 1.82 7.10
N PRO A 195 18.16 0.76 7.87
CA PRO A 195 16.77 0.48 8.26
C PRO A 195 16.21 1.61 9.12
N ALA A 196 14.90 1.84 8.97
CA ALA A 196 14.20 2.87 9.72
C ALA A 196 12.83 2.39 10.19
N ILE A 197 12.38 2.95 11.32
CA ILE A 197 11.01 2.79 11.80
C ILE A 197 10.34 4.16 11.71
N THR A 198 9.36 4.29 10.81
CA THR A 198 8.54 5.49 10.72
C THR A 198 7.54 5.50 11.87
N THR A 199 7.67 6.46 12.77
CA THR A 199 6.82 6.57 13.96
C THR A 199 5.70 7.60 13.82
N THR A 200 5.80 8.49 12.83
CA THR A 200 4.82 9.55 12.55
C THR A 200 4.78 9.87 11.08
N LEU A 201 3.61 10.27 10.60
CA LEU A 201 3.41 10.76 9.24
C LEU A 201 3.08 12.26 9.27
N ARG A 202 3.37 12.96 8.16
CA ARG A 202 2.88 14.34 7.97
C ARG A 202 1.36 14.35 7.85
N GLY A 203 0.73 15.47 8.24
CA GLY A 203 -0.68 15.69 7.97
C GLY A 203 -0.94 15.87 6.47
N MET A 204 -2.17 15.56 6.05
CA MET A 204 -2.68 15.77 4.69
C MET A 204 -4.06 16.40 4.77
N LEU A 205 -4.34 17.32 3.84
CA LEU A 205 -5.66 17.90 3.60
C LEU A 205 -5.92 17.81 2.09
N GLY A 206 -7.03 17.20 1.72
CA GLY A 206 -7.54 17.16 0.35
C GLY A 206 -8.74 18.07 0.22
N GLU A 207 -8.73 18.98 -0.77
CA GLU A 207 -9.81 19.92 -1.04
C GLU A 207 -10.12 19.96 -2.54
N GLU A 208 -11.39 20.07 -2.87
CA GLU A 208 -11.85 20.31 -4.23
C GLU A 208 -12.39 21.73 -4.34
N ILE A 209 -11.87 22.50 -5.30
CA ILE A 209 -12.29 23.88 -5.56
C ILE A 209 -13.04 23.95 -6.88
N THR A 210 -14.35 24.16 -6.83
CA THR A 210 -15.19 24.35 -8.01
C THR A 210 -15.54 25.83 -8.20
N ILE A 211 -15.17 26.40 -9.34
CA ILE A 211 -15.53 27.79 -9.70
C ILE A 211 -16.58 27.77 -10.81
N LYS A 212 -17.78 28.26 -10.51
CA LYS A 212 -18.86 28.45 -11.48
C LYS A 212 -19.06 29.94 -11.74
N ALA A 213 -18.88 30.41 -12.98
CA ALA A 213 -18.95 31.81 -13.35
C ALA A 213 -20.20 32.18 -14.17
N ALA A 214 -20.64 31.33 -15.09
CA ALA A 214 -21.81 31.56 -15.94
C ALA A 214 -22.59 30.25 -16.11
N ASP A 215 -23.86 30.38 -16.53
CA ASP A 215 -24.74 29.23 -16.75
C ASP A 215 -24.64 28.64 -18.16
N MET A 216 -23.93 29.32 -19.07
CA MET A 216 -23.68 28.89 -20.44
C MET A 216 -22.32 29.37 -20.93
N ASP A 217 -21.85 28.80 -22.00
CA ASP A 217 -20.63 29.26 -22.69
C ASP A 217 -20.84 30.65 -23.28
N LEU A 218 -19.89 31.55 -23.01
CA LEU A 218 -19.93 32.93 -23.47
C LEU A 218 -18.86 33.16 -24.53
N HIS A 219 -19.25 33.86 -25.62
CA HIS A 219 -18.32 34.26 -26.66
C HIS A 219 -17.33 35.29 -26.13
N SER A 220 -16.04 34.99 -26.17
CA SER A 220 -15.00 35.84 -25.58
C SER A 220 -14.89 37.26 -26.22
N GLY A 221 -15.24 37.39 -27.50
CA GLY A 221 -15.26 38.67 -28.20
C GLY A 221 -16.33 39.63 -27.70
N TYR A 222 -17.42 39.15 -27.11
CA TYR A 222 -18.50 39.99 -26.56
C TYR A 222 -18.43 40.16 -25.05
N PHE A 223 -17.98 39.11 -24.34
CA PHE A 223 -18.05 39.05 -22.89
C PHE A 223 -16.69 39.02 -22.21
N GLY A 224 -15.59 38.93 -22.99
CA GLY A 224 -14.23 38.98 -22.45
C GLY A 224 -13.97 40.33 -21.79
N GLY A 225 -13.62 40.32 -20.52
CA GLY A 225 -13.47 41.49 -19.67
C GLY A 225 -14.66 41.69 -18.73
N PRO A 226 -15.91 41.94 -19.24
CA PRO A 226 -17.08 42.09 -18.36
C PRO A 226 -17.45 40.80 -17.59
N ALA A 227 -17.36 39.64 -18.22
CA ALA A 227 -17.64 38.36 -17.55
C ALA A 227 -16.40 37.84 -16.83
N ILE A 228 -16.60 37.31 -15.64
CA ILE A 228 -15.54 36.69 -14.84
C ILE A 228 -15.12 35.38 -15.50
N ASN A 229 -13.82 35.22 -15.74
CA ASN A 229 -13.25 33.97 -16.22
C ASN A 229 -12.92 33.04 -15.01
N PRO A 230 -13.54 31.84 -14.92
CA PRO A 230 -13.36 30.95 -13.77
C PRO A 230 -11.92 30.43 -13.62
N ILE A 231 -11.18 30.26 -14.73
CA ILE A 231 -9.77 29.83 -14.70
C ILE A 231 -8.91 30.90 -14.01
N ARG A 232 -9.17 32.19 -14.32
CA ARG A 232 -8.44 33.28 -13.68
C ARG A 232 -8.72 33.34 -12.18
N VAL A 233 -10.00 33.23 -11.78
CA VAL A 233 -10.38 33.21 -10.36
C VAL A 233 -9.72 32.06 -9.63
N LEU A 234 -9.72 30.84 -10.23
CA LEU A 234 -9.04 29.69 -9.66
C LEU A 234 -7.54 29.94 -9.48
N SER A 235 -6.88 30.51 -10.50
CA SER A 235 -5.45 30.83 -10.42
C SER A 235 -5.16 31.86 -9.32
N ASP A 236 -6.02 32.89 -9.17
CA ASP A 236 -5.90 33.88 -8.11
C ASP A 236 -6.09 33.31 -6.71
N ILE A 237 -6.98 32.30 -6.55
CA ILE A 237 -7.17 31.59 -5.30
C ILE A 237 -5.94 30.72 -4.99
N LEU A 238 -5.50 29.91 -5.94
CA LEU A 238 -4.35 29.01 -5.74
C LEU A 238 -3.07 29.79 -5.42
N SER A 239 -2.87 30.96 -6.03
CA SER A 239 -1.70 31.82 -5.75
C SER A 239 -1.66 32.35 -4.32
N LYS A 240 -2.81 32.40 -3.62
CA LYS A 240 -2.92 32.90 -2.25
C LYS A 240 -2.82 31.81 -1.18
N LEU A 241 -2.78 30.54 -1.57
CA LEU A 241 -2.66 29.43 -0.61
C LEU A 241 -1.25 29.31 -0.01
N ARG A 242 -0.26 29.95 -0.62
CA ARG A 242 1.14 29.93 -0.15
C ARG A 242 1.72 31.34 -0.18
N ASP A 243 2.60 31.62 0.76
CA ASP A 243 3.44 32.81 0.75
C ASP A 243 4.74 32.60 -0.07
N ASP A 244 5.58 33.66 -0.13
CA ASP A 244 6.87 33.63 -0.86
C ASP A 244 7.87 32.58 -0.26
N CYS A 245 7.66 32.17 0.97
CA CYS A 245 8.45 31.13 1.63
C CYS A 245 7.91 29.72 1.41
N LEU A 246 6.89 29.55 0.55
CA LEU A 246 6.18 28.31 0.27
C LEU A 246 5.42 27.73 1.48
N LEU A 247 5.19 28.54 2.51
CA LEU A 247 4.35 28.19 3.65
C LEU A 247 2.87 28.45 3.32
N TYR A 248 1.99 27.67 3.92
CA TYR A 248 0.56 27.96 3.87
C TYR A 248 0.28 29.25 4.64
N THR A 249 -0.57 30.12 4.09
CA THR A 249 -0.94 31.40 4.71
C THR A 249 -1.89 31.24 5.91
N SER A 250 -2.50 30.08 6.07
CA SER A 250 -3.32 29.77 7.25
C SER A 250 -2.46 29.21 8.37
N PRO A 251 -2.64 29.68 9.62
CA PRO A 251 -1.90 29.13 10.77
C PRO A 251 -2.13 27.61 10.89
N SER A 252 -1.06 26.85 10.93
CA SER A 252 -1.09 25.44 11.27
C SER A 252 -1.07 25.30 12.79
N PRO A 253 -1.70 24.26 13.38
CA PRO A 253 -1.56 23.95 14.81
C PRO A 253 -0.11 23.72 15.27
N ARG A 254 0.84 23.59 14.33
CA ARG A 254 2.27 23.49 14.61
C ARG A 254 2.98 24.86 14.71
N ASP A 255 2.31 25.93 14.31
CA ASP A 255 2.87 27.29 14.28
C ASP A 255 2.51 28.09 15.55
N SER A 256 1.86 27.42 16.54
CA SER A 256 1.42 27.98 17.82
C SER A 256 2.15 27.37 19.01
#